data_99981fe634c23b3383f3c85519bc13ee
#
_entry.id   99981fe634c23b3383f3c85519bc13ee
#
_cell.length_a   1.000
_cell.length_b   1.000
_cell.length_c   1.000
_cell.angle_alpha   90.00
_cell.angle_beta   90.00
_cell.angle_gamma   90.00
#
_symmetry.space_group_name_H-M   'P 1'
#
loop_
_entity.id
_entity.type
_entity.pdbx_description
1 polymer ?
#
loop_
_entity_poly.entity_id
_entity_poly.type
_entity_poly.pdbx_seq_one_letter_code
_entity_poly.pdbx_strand_id
1 'polypeptide(L)'
;MTGRAQTVAAAAGTIILAVVTVVALAASVRYYHRHAGQSGIAAAQQAGSGGPEITDPSSSPVPRVVQASLPSTRFSYLGVYEGSDTSVGQYAQVEQFGQTVGRQPNIVLQYYSWGEPFNTPFAQTALQHGATLLIDLDPTGTSCAAIAAGQEDNLLQSFALAVKAFGYPVILSFGHEMNGNWYTWGWTHTQPAVFVQAWQHVVDVFRQTGADNVTWLWTVNAVSSGEGPIADYWPGADYVTWVALDSYYYYPDDNFSSVFGPSIAAIRQVTSKPILIGETAIGQVSGQAANIPGLFAGVSNSGLLGFVWYDLAQNYGIYHQDWRLEGDTNAVAAFRAAAAAYLNSDSGLVRKLDAPVTSAP
;
A
#
# COMPACT_ATOMS: atom_id res chain seq x y z
N MET A 1 -47.51 25.51 -24.99
CA MET A 1 -46.44 24.92 -25.82
C MET A 1 -45.09 25.12 -25.12
N THR A 2 -44.86 24.43 -24.02
CA THR A 2 -43.58 24.46 -23.29
C THR A 2 -43.47 23.16 -22.48
N GLY A 3 -43.04 22.09 -23.13
CA GLY A 3 -42.96 20.81 -22.44
C GLY A 3 -42.07 19.75 -23.13
N ARG A 4 -41.20 20.13 -24.05
CA ARG A 4 -40.36 19.14 -24.79
C ARG A 4 -38.85 19.41 -24.80
N ALA A 5 -38.37 20.43 -24.13
CA ALA A 5 -36.95 20.80 -24.17
C ALA A 5 -36.12 20.30 -22.97
N GLN A 6 -36.72 19.80 -21.90
CA GLN A 6 -35.98 19.38 -20.69
C GLN A 6 -35.64 17.90 -20.60
N THR A 7 -36.18 17.03 -21.47
CA THR A 7 -35.96 15.57 -21.39
C THR A 7 -34.76 15.10 -22.22
N VAL A 8 -34.24 15.93 -23.10
CA VAL A 8 -33.11 15.54 -23.99
C VAL A 8 -31.73 15.84 -23.35
N ALA A 9 -31.68 16.80 -22.43
CA ALA A 9 -30.41 17.16 -21.76
C ALA A 9 -29.95 16.14 -20.71
N ALA A 10 -30.86 15.41 -20.06
CA ALA A 10 -30.53 14.42 -19.03
C ALA A 10 -29.97 13.10 -19.62
N ALA A 11 -30.41 12.73 -20.85
CA ALA A 11 -29.94 11.50 -21.49
C ALA A 11 -28.53 11.62 -22.12
N ALA A 12 -28.14 12.82 -22.55
CA ALA A 12 -26.80 13.06 -23.11
C ALA A 12 -25.70 13.09 -22.04
N GLY A 13 -26.00 13.57 -20.83
CA GLY A 13 -25.06 13.60 -19.72
C GLY A 13 -24.65 12.20 -19.21
N THR A 14 -25.60 11.27 -19.17
CA THR A 14 -25.36 9.91 -18.65
C THR A 14 -24.54 9.04 -19.63
N ILE A 15 -24.69 9.27 -20.92
CA ILE A 15 -23.93 8.50 -21.94
C ILE A 15 -22.47 8.99 -22.02
N ILE A 16 -22.22 10.28 -21.81
CA ILE A 16 -20.86 10.84 -21.81
C ILE A 16 -20.09 10.36 -20.57
N LEU A 17 -20.75 10.25 -19.42
CA LEU A 17 -20.13 9.76 -18.19
C LEU A 17 -19.68 8.30 -18.28
N ALA A 18 -20.52 7.43 -18.89
CA ALA A 18 -20.18 6.01 -19.08
C ALA A 18 -19.01 5.78 -20.07
N VAL A 19 -18.89 6.60 -21.13
CA VAL A 19 -17.83 6.49 -22.12
C VAL A 19 -16.48 6.98 -21.55
N VAL A 20 -16.48 8.00 -20.69
CA VAL A 20 -15.27 8.54 -20.07
C VAL A 20 -14.72 7.56 -19.04
N THR A 21 -15.56 6.88 -18.26
CA THR A 21 -15.14 5.87 -17.28
C THR A 21 -14.48 4.65 -17.96
N VAL A 22 -15.03 4.18 -19.09
CA VAL A 22 -14.47 3.05 -19.85
C VAL A 22 -13.13 3.42 -20.50
N VAL A 23 -12.95 4.66 -20.95
CA VAL A 23 -11.69 5.13 -21.56
C VAL A 23 -10.60 5.32 -20.51
N ALA A 24 -10.94 5.76 -19.30
CA ALA A 24 -9.97 5.91 -18.20
C ALA A 24 -9.47 4.53 -17.71
N LEU A 25 -10.35 3.54 -17.57
CA LEU A 25 -9.96 2.15 -17.25
C LEU A 25 -9.07 1.55 -18.35
N ALA A 26 -9.39 1.78 -19.63
CA ALA A 26 -8.60 1.26 -20.74
C ALA A 26 -7.22 1.93 -20.88
N ALA A 27 -7.06 3.19 -20.40
CA ALA A 27 -5.78 3.89 -20.42
C ALA A 27 -4.88 3.39 -19.28
N SER A 28 -5.42 3.13 -18.10
CA SER A 28 -4.68 2.57 -16.96
C SER A 28 -4.17 1.16 -17.28
N VAL A 29 -5.01 0.31 -17.83
CA VAL A 29 -4.62 -1.05 -18.28
C VAL A 29 -3.57 -1.00 -19.39
N ARG A 30 -3.63 -0.04 -20.32
CA ARG A 30 -2.63 0.09 -21.40
C ARG A 30 -1.29 0.64 -20.94
N TYR A 31 -1.25 1.43 -19.88
CA TYR A 31 -0.01 1.90 -19.28
C TYR A 31 0.73 0.73 -18.63
N TYR A 32 0.03 -0.12 -17.88
CA TYR A 32 0.61 -1.31 -17.27
C TYR A 32 1.07 -2.34 -18.31
N HIS A 33 0.33 -2.57 -19.40
CA HIS A 33 0.73 -3.52 -20.45
C HIS A 33 1.90 -3.07 -21.34
N ARG A 34 2.24 -1.79 -21.40
CA ARG A 34 3.36 -1.32 -22.23
C ARG A 34 4.73 -1.51 -21.57
N HIS A 35 4.81 -1.66 -20.28
CA HIS A 35 6.07 -1.85 -19.55
C HIS A 35 6.35 -3.30 -19.15
N ALA A 36 5.38 -4.20 -19.22
CA ALA A 36 5.54 -5.63 -18.92
C ALA A 36 6.18 -6.46 -20.06
N GLY A 37 6.55 -5.87 -21.17
CA GLY A 37 6.85 -6.58 -22.40
C GLY A 37 8.28 -6.52 -22.91
N GLN A 38 9.34 -6.54 -22.08
CA GLN A 38 10.69 -6.82 -22.58
C GLN A 38 11.61 -7.38 -21.48
N SER A 39 11.52 -8.67 -21.24
CA SER A 39 12.66 -9.43 -20.69
C SER A 39 12.54 -10.86 -21.20
N GLY A 40 13.42 -11.20 -22.14
CA GLY A 40 13.46 -12.49 -22.79
C GLY A 40 13.95 -13.59 -21.86
N ILE A 41 13.24 -14.71 -21.89
CA ILE A 41 13.58 -15.95 -21.20
C ILE A 41 14.60 -16.71 -22.04
N ALA A 42 15.78 -16.97 -21.48
CA ALA A 42 16.69 -17.99 -21.95
C ALA A 42 16.55 -19.24 -21.08
N ALA A 43 15.96 -20.28 -21.63
CA ALA A 43 15.85 -21.58 -21.00
C ALA A 43 17.21 -22.30 -21.01
N ALA A 44 17.63 -22.86 -19.88
CA ALA A 44 18.64 -23.89 -19.82
C ALA A 44 18.04 -25.13 -19.15
N GLN A 45 17.77 -26.15 -19.98
CA GLN A 45 17.58 -27.54 -19.54
C GLN A 45 18.94 -28.13 -19.21
N GLN A 46 19.07 -28.79 -18.06
CA GLN A 46 19.94 -29.96 -17.94
C GLN A 46 19.43 -30.93 -16.88
N ALA A 47 19.45 -32.19 -17.31
CA ALA A 47 18.94 -33.35 -16.63
C ALA A 47 20.01 -33.99 -15.73
N GLY A 48 19.51 -34.70 -14.68
CA GLY A 48 20.02 -36.03 -14.37
C GLY A 48 20.90 -36.21 -13.15
N SER A 49 20.41 -36.95 -12.26
CA SER A 49 20.89 -38.23 -11.72
C SER A 49 20.80 -38.32 -10.20
N GLY A 50 20.19 -39.42 -9.76
CA GLY A 50 19.95 -39.75 -8.36
C GLY A 50 21.22 -40.12 -7.60
N GLY A 51 21.18 -39.91 -6.30
CA GLY A 51 22.10 -40.42 -5.31
C GLY A 51 21.35 -40.57 -3.97
N PRO A 52 21.78 -41.43 -3.06
CA PRO A 52 20.92 -42.07 -2.06
C PRO A 52 20.58 -41.19 -0.87
N GLU A 53 19.41 -41.47 -0.37
CA GLU A 53 18.78 -40.94 0.84
C GLU A 53 19.70 -41.17 2.07
N ILE A 54 20.16 -40.10 2.69
CA ILE A 54 20.80 -40.13 4.01
C ILE A 54 19.83 -39.55 5.00
N THR A 55 19.20 -40.44 5.78
CA THR A 55 18.39 -40.07 6.95
C THR A 55 19.32 -39.66 8.08
N ASP A 56 19.33 -38.36 8.42
CA ASP A 56 19.99 -37.86 9.63
C ASP A 56 18.90 -37.60 10.72
N PRO A 57 18.91 -38.34 11.84
CA PRO A 57 17.97 -38.18 12.93
C PRO A 57 18.53 -37.24 14.00
N SER A 58 18.76 -35.97 13.67
CA SER A 58 19.09 -34.96 14.68
C SER A 58 18.73 -33.54 14.21
N SER A 59 17.45 -33.32 13.94
CA SER A 59 16.93 -31.97 13.85
C SER A 59 16.42 -31.52 15.22
N SER A 60 17.29 -30.90 15.98
CA SER A 60 16.82 -30.04 17.08
C SER A 60 15.89 -28.99 16.52
N PRO A 61 14.75 -28.66 17.17
CA PRO A 61 13.84 -27.65 16.67
C PRO A 61 14.61 -26.32 16.55
N VAL A 62 14.69 -25.79 15.34
CA VAL A 62 15.24 -24.45 15.11
C VAL A 62 14.45 -23.49 15.99
N PRO A 63 15.09 -22.68 16.84
CA PRO A 63 14.39 -21.72 17.69
C PRO A 63 13.53 -20.81 16.81
N ARG A 64 12.26 -20.73 17.11
CA ARG A 64 11.30 -19.85 16.43
C ARG A 64 11.78 -18.42 16.67
N VAL A 65 12.32 -17.78 15.64
CA VAL A 65 12.73 -16.37 15.71
C VAL A 65 11.50 -15.55 16.07
N VAL A 66 11.56 -14.83 17.19
CA VAL A 66 10.49 -13.92 17.57
C VAL A 66 10.48 -12.78 16.56
N GLN A 67 9.40 -12.68 15.82
CA GLN A 67 9.18 -11.68 14.80
C GLN A 67 9.40 -10.27 15.38
N ALA A 68 10.35 -9.52 14.81
CA ALA A 68 10.47 -8.10 15.07
C ALA A 68 9.37 -7.37 14.29
N SER A 69 8.16 -7.32 14.85
CA SER A 69 7.11 -6.47 14.29
C SER A 69 7.49 -5.01 14.47
N LEU A 70 7.14 -4.18 13.47
CA LEU A 70 7.31 -2.74 13.59
C LEU A 70 6.51 -2.20 14.80
N PRO A 71 7.05 -1.22 15.55
CA PRO A 71 6.35 -0.67 16.70
C PRO A 71 5.04 0.00 16.28
N SER A 72 3.94 -0.33 16.96
CA SER A 72 2.64 0.34 16.77
C SER A 72 2.58 1.68 17.54
N THR A 73 3.62 2.48 17.43
CA THR A 73 3.71 3.77 18.13
C THR A 73 2.95 4.84 17.38
N ARG A 74 2.06 5.54 18.08
CA ARG A 74 1.24 6.60 17.50
C ARG A 74 2.12 7.69 16.92
N PHE A 75 1.76 8.15 15.74
CA PHE A 75 2.37 9.27 15.04
C PHE A 75 3.90 9.17 14.91
N SER A 76 4.38 8.00 14.52
CA SER A 76 5.80 7.72 14.32
C SER A 76 6.18 7.52 12.86
N TYR A 77 5.18 7.42 11.96
CA TYR A 77 5.40 7.10 10.56
C TYR A 77 5.07 8.27 9.65
N LEU A 78 6.04 8.63 8.82
CA LEU A 78 5.88 9.49 7.67
C LEU A 78 6.35 8.71 6.45
N GLY A 79 5.42 8.38 5.58
CA GLY A 79 5.72 7.70 4.34
C GLY A 79 5.61 8.62 3.13
N VAL A 80 6.11 8.13 2.00
CA VAL A 80 5.92 8.76 0.70
C VAL A 80 5.79 7.70 -0.40
N TYR A 81 5.03 8.04 -1.44
CA TYR A 81 5.01 7.40 -2.73
C TYR A 81 5.42 8.40 -3.80
N GLU A 82 6.49 8.08 -4.54
CA GLU A 82 7.10 8.92 -5.58
C GLU A 82 6.99 8.31 -6.98
N GLY A 83 6.19 7.25 -7.14
CA GLY A 83 6.02 6.55 -8.40
C GLY A 83 6.50 5.12 -8.37
N SER A 84 6.20 4.39 -9.44
CA SER A 84 6.39 2.95 -9.55
C SER A 84 7.74 2.50 -10.10
N ASP A 85 8.66 3.42 -10.43
CA ASP A 85 9.99 3.00 -10.85
C ASP A 85 10.81 2.57 -9.64
N THR A 86 11.11 1.30 -9.52
CA THR A 86 11.89 0.70 -8.43
C THR A 86 13.38 0.61 -8.76
N SER A 87 13.87 1.37 -9.73
CA SER A 87 15.31 1.48 -9.97
C SER A 87 16.01 2.13 -8.77
N VAL A 88 17.22 1.70 -8.45
CA VAL A 88 18.01 2.28 -7.34
C VAL A 88 18.19 3.80 -7.50
N GLY A 89 18.21 4.31 -8.75
CA GLY A 89 18.26 5.74 -9.03
C GLY A 89 17.02 6.51 -8.60
N GLN A 90 15.90 5.85 -8.44
CA GLN A 90 14.66 6.49 -8.06
C GLN A 90 14.51 6.76 -6.57
N TYR A 91 15.29 6.11 -5.72
CA TYR A 91 15.32 6.50 -4.31
C TYR A 91 15.74 7.98 -4.11
N ALA A 92 16.41 8.56 -5.11
CA ALA A 92 16.73 9.99 -5.11
C ALA A 92 15.49 10.90 -5.03
N GLN A 93 14.33 10.47 -5.56
CA GLN A 93 13.08 11.24 -5.45
C GLN A 93 12.56 11.21 -4.00
N VAL A 94 12.63 10.05 -3.33
CA VAL A 94 12.31 9.92 -1.91
C VAL A 94 13.21 10.81 -1.04
N GLU A 95 14.51 10.86 -1.34
CA GLU A 95 15.44 11.75 -0.65
C GLU A 95 15.11 13.22 -0.91
N GLN A 96 14.76 13.57 -2.15
CA GLN A 96 14.34 14.93 -2.52
C GLN A 96 13.07 15.34 -1.79
N PHE A 97 12.06 14.48 -1.72
CA PHE A 97 10.88 14.71 -0.89
C PHE A 97 11.30 15.01 0.56
N GLY A 98 12.13 14.14 1.15
CA GLY A 98 12.63 14.34 2.51
C GLY A 98 13.34 15.68 2.71
N GLN A 99 14.14 16.11 1.74
CA GLN A 99 14.80 17.45 1.75
C GLN A 99 13.75 18.57 1.62
N THR A 100 12.76 18.38 0.76
CA THR A 100 11.67 19.35 0.54
C THR A 100 10.85 19.55 1.80
N VAL A 101 10.47 18.48 2.50
CA VAL A 101 9.64 18.57 3.71
C VAL A 101 10.46 18.73 5.01
N GLY A 102 11.79 18.69 4.94
CA GLY A 102 12.69 18.85 6.07
C GLY A 102 12.75 17.62 7.00
N ARG A 103 12.26 16.48 6.55
CA ARG A 103 12.31 15.22 7.28
C ARG A 103 12.29 14.03 6.33
N GLN A 104 13.25 13.11 6.49
CA GLN A 104 13.28 11.90 5.68
C GLN A 104 12.09 10.99 6.02
N PRO A 105 11.40 10.44 5.01
CA PRO A 105 10.39 9.41 5.21
C PRO A 105 10.98 8.17 5.86
N ASN A 106 10.20 7.50 6.72
CA ASN A 106 10.56 6.21 7.29
C ASN A 106 9.67 5.05 6.77
N ILE A 107 8.78 5.35 5.81
CA ILE A 107 8.08 4.39 4.96
C ILE A 107 8.23 4.84 3.51
N VAL A 108 8.47 3.89 2.60
CA VAL A 108 8.38 4.10 1.15
C VAL A 108 7.39 3.11 0.59
N LEU A 109 6.32 3.62 -0.03
CA LEU A 109 5.30 2.80 -0.67
C LEU A 109 5.74 2.42 -2.08
N GLN A 110 5.51 1.16 -2.45
CA GLN A 110 5.69 0.64 -3.80
C GLN A 110 4.56 -0.34 -4.14
N TYR A 111 4.03 -0.23 -5.36
CA TYR A 111 3.08 -1.19 -5.90
C TYR A 111 3.81 -2.29 -6.66
N TYR A 112 3.42 -3.52 -6.42
CA TYR A 112 3.95 -4.71 -7.08
C TYR A 112 2.83 -5.43 -7.80
N SER A 113 3.00 -5.63 -9.09
CA SER A 113 2.12 -6.52 -9.85
C SER A 113 2.37 -7.97 -9.47
N TRP A 114 1.33 -8.81 -9.62
CA TRP A 114 1.48 -10.24 -9.35
C TRP A 114 2.58 -10.86 -10.23
N GLY A 115 3.47 -11.59 -9.60
CA GLY A 115 4.62 -12.21 -10.29
C GLY A 115 5.87 -11.32 -10.39
N GLU A 116 5.81 -10.05 -10.02
CA GLU A 116 7.02 -9.25 -9.87
C GLU A 116 7.86 -9.76 -8.69
N PRO A 117 9.17 -9.94 -8.87
CA PRO A 117 10.05 -10.38 -7.79
C PRO A 117 10.26 -9.28 -6.75
N PHE A 118 10.43 -9.66 -5.49
CA PHE A 118 10.82 -8.73 -4.44
C PHE A 118 12.13 -8.01 -4.80
N ASN A 119 12.09 -6.69 -4.87
CA ASN A 119 13.24 -5.85 -5.23
C ASN A 119 14.17 -5.64 -4.03
N THR A 120 14.97 -6.63 -3.75
CA THR A 120 15.96 -6.58 -2.65
C THR A 120 16.90 -5.37 -2.73
N PRO A 121 17.47 -4.98 -3.89
CA PRO A 121 18.29 -3.77 -3.98
C PRO A 121 17.58 -2.50 -3.54
N PHE A 122 16.34 -2.30 -3.96
CA PHE A 122 15.55 -1.13 -3.55
C PHE A 122 15.23 -1.16 -2.05
N ALA A 123 14.82 -2.33 -1.53
CA ALA A 123 14.57 -2.52 -0.11
C ALA A 123 15.80 -2.25 0.76
N GLN A 124 16.99 -2.67 0.31
CA GLN A 124 18.26 -2.38 0.96
C GLN A 124 18.59 -0.88 0.95
N THR A 125 18.31 -0.20 -0.16
CA THR A 125 18.51 1.25 -0.26
C THR A 125 17.57 1.98 0.71
N ALA A 126 16.29 1.62 0.74
CA ALA A 126 15.33 2.17 1.70
C ALA A 126 15.81 2.00 3.15
N LEU A 127 16.26 0.78 3.50
CA LEU A 127 16.79 0.47 4.82
C LEU A 127 18.01 1.35 5.17
N GLN A 128 18.96 1.54 4.24
CA GLN A 128 20.14 2.38 4.44
C GLN A 128 19.78 3.85 4.74
N HIS A 129 18.64 4.31 4.22
CA HIS A 129 18.08 5.63 4.48
C HIS A 129 17.13 5.67 5.68
N GLY A 130 17.00 4.56 6.43
CA GLY A 130 16.15 4.48 7.61
C GLY A 130 14.67 4.32 7.32
N ALA A 131 14.30 3.86 6.12
CA ALA A 131 12.94 3.61 5.71
C ALA A 131 12.61 2.12 5.60
N THR A 132 11.36 1.78 5.92
CA THR A 132 10.77 0.46 5.69
C THR A 132 10.00 0.48 4.38
N LEU A 133 10.17 -0.57 3.57
CA LEU A 133 9.38 -0.73 2.36
C LEU A 133 7.95 -1.17 2.73
N LEU A 134 6.96 -0.42 2.25
CA LEU A 134 5.56 -0.79 2.20
C LEU A 134 5.25 -1.27 0.79
N ILE A 135 4.70 -2.47 0.69
CA ILE A 135 4.38 -3.13 -0.57
C ILE A 135 2.88 -3.31 -0.66
N ASP A 136 2.28 -2.74 -1.70
CA ASP A 136 0.95 -3.15 -2.17
C ASP A 136 1.14 -4.22 -3.23
N LEU A 137 0.92 -5.48 -2.85
CA LEU A 137 1.03 -6.64 -3.73
C LEU A 137 -0.32 -6.91 -4.39
N ASP A 138 -0.44 -6.53 -5.64
CA ASP A 138 -1.68 -6.54 -6.38
C ASP A 138 -1.84 -7.80 -7.23
N PRO A 139 -2.98 -8.52 -7.12
CA PRO A 139 -3.24 -9.73 -7.91
C PRO A 139 -3.62 -9.39 -9.37
N THR A 140 -2.79 -8.56 -10.02
CA THR A 140 -2.96 -8.19 -11.43
C THR A 140 -2.63 -9.37 -12.34
N GLY A 141 -3.55 -9.70 -13.24
CA GLY A 141 -3.35 -10.82 -14.19
C GLY A 141 -3.65 -12.21 -13.62
N THR A 142 -4.02 -12.31 -12.34
CA THR A 142 -4.55 -13.52 -11.73
C THR A 142 -5.86 -13.23 -10.98
N SER A 143 -6.46 -14.23 -10.33
CA SER A 143 -7.68 -14.05 -9.56
C SER A 143 -7.49 -14.46 -8.10
N CYS A 144 -8.23 -13.82 -7.20
CA CYS A 144 -8.26 -14.24 -5.80
C CYS A 144 -8.65 -15.72 -5.64
N ALA A 145 -9.51 -16.25 -6.52
CA ALA A 145 -9.89 -17.67 -6.49
C ALA A 145 -8.71 -18.59 -6.83
N ALA A 146 -7.88 -18.23 -7.81
CA ALA A 146 -6.68 -19.00 -8.18
C ALA A 146 -5.65 -18.99 -7.04
N ILE A 147 -5.45 -17.82 -6.41
CA ILE A 147 -4.58 -17.66 -5.25
C ILE A 147 -5.08 -18.50 -4.07
N ALA A 148 -6.36 -18.39 -3.73
CA ALA A 148 -6.96 -19.16 -2.63
C ALA A 148 -6.90 -20.67 -2.85
N ALA A 149 -6.89 -21.12 -4.11
CA ALA A 149 -6.76 -22.52 -4.49
C ALA A 149 -5.29 -23.01 -4.56
N GLY A 150 -4.30 -22.18 -4.24
CA GLY A 150 -2.88 -22.53 -4.26
C GLY A 150 -2.28 -22.64 -5.67
N GLN A 151 -2.97 -22.18 -6.70
CA GLN A 151 -2.48 -22.27 -8.09
C GLN A 151 -1.28 -21.35 -8.34
N GLU A 152 -1.08 -20.37 -7.48
CA GLU A 152 -0.04 -19.34 -7.57
C GLU A 152 1.09 -19.54 -6.54
N ASP A 153 1.11 -20.66 -5.83
CA ASP A 153 2.03 -20.91 -4.69
C ASP A 153 3.50 -20.80 -5.06
N ASN A 154 3.88 -21.21 -6.26
CA ASN A 154 5.29 -21.14 -6.69
C ASN A 154 5.80 -19.68 -6.73
N LEU A 155 4.98 -18.76 -7.27
CA LEU A 155 5.32 -17.34 -7.30
C LEU A 155 5.32 -16.74 -5.89
N LEU A 156 4.31 -17.06 -5.12
CA LEU A 156 4.12 -16.55 -3.76
C LEU A 156 5.23 -17.04 -2.82
N GLN A 157 5.61 -18.32 -2.89
CA GLN A 157 6.73 -18.87 -2.12
C GLN A 157 8.07 -18.22 -2.51
N SER A 158 8.29 -17.99 -3.81
CA SER A 158 9.50 -17.33 -4.29
C SER A 158 9.62 -15.92 -3.73
N PHE A 159 8.51 -15.17 -3.73
CA PHE A 159 8.46 -13.83 -3.16
C PHE A 159 8.69 -13.86 -1.64
N ALA A 160 8.02 -14.75 -0.92
CA ALA A 160 8.16 -14.93 0.52
C ALA A 160 9.58 -15.31 0.93
N LEU A 161 10.24 -16.20 0.16
CA LEU A 161 11.65 -16.56 0.39
C LEU A 161 12.59 -15.35 0.21
N ALA A 162 12.35 -14.50 -0.77
CA ALA A 162 13.13 -13.30 -0.98
C ALA A 162 12.95 -12.28 0.16
N VAL A 163 11.70 -12.08 0.63
CA VAL A 163 11.38 -11.25 1.80
C VAL A 163 12.07 -11.81 3.06
N LYS A 164 11.99 -13.13 3.28
CA LYS A 164 12.71 -13.80 4.39
C LYS A 164 14.21 -13.56 4.31
N ALA A 165 14.80 -13.74 3.13
CA ALA A 165 16.24 -13.57 2.92
C ALA A 165 16.70 -12.13 3.12
N PHE A 166 15.84 -11.14 2.86
CA PHE A 166 16.11 -9.74 3.17
C PHE A 166 16.30 -9.52 4.68
N GLY A 167 15.54 -10.22 5.53
CA GLY A 167 15.75 -10.32 6.97
C GLY A 167 15.38 -9.10 7.81
N TYR A 168 14.96 -8.00 7.18
CA TYR A 168 14.51 -6.77 7.86
C TYR A 168 13.00 -6.60 7.69
N PRO A 169 12.33 -5.84 8.58
CA PRO A 169 10.89 -5.63 8.49
C PRO A 169 10.45 -5.06 7.14
N VAL A 170 9.37 -5.61 6.61
CA VAL A 170 8.60 -5.05 5.50
C VAL A 170 7.15 -4.91 5.93
N ILE A 171 6.43 -3.96 5.35
CA ILE A 171 4.98 -3.84 5.46
C ILE A 171 4.42 -4.37 4.15
N LEU A 172 3.44 -5.29 4.22
CA LEU A 172 2.83 -5.87 3.03
C LEU A 172 1.32 -5.82 3.13
N SER A 173 0.72 -5.22 2.11
CA SER A 173 -0.71 -5.23 1.83
C SER A 173 -0.96 -6.11 0.60
N PHE A 174 -2.01 -6.91 0.60
CA PHE A 174 -2.42 -7.73 -0.54
C PHE A 174 -3.75 -7.22 -1.07
N GLY A 175 -3.79 -6.85 -2.35
CA GLY A 175 -5.03 -6.43 -2.99
C GLY A 175 -5.66 -5.23 -2.27
N HIS A 176 -4.94 -4.11 -2.21
CA HIS A 176 -5.39 -2.89 -1.55
C HIS A 176 -6.74 -2.39 -2.10
N GLU A 177 -7.45 -1.59 -1.32
CA GLU A 177 -8.73 -0.95 -1.67
C GLU A 177 -9.81 -1.94 -2.18
N MET A 178 -9.86 -3.14 -1.62
CA MET A 178 -10.77 -4.21 -2.05
C MET A 178 -12.26 -3.85 -1.92
N ASN A 179 -12.61 -2.86 -1.13
CA ASN A 179 -13.98 -2.35 -1.03
C ASN A 179 -14.37 -1.43 -2.20
N GLY A 180 -13.41 -0.96 -3.00
CA GLY A 180 -13.64 -0.22 -4.24
C GLY A 180 -14.02 -1.13 -5.42
N ASN A 181 -14.52 -0.53 -6.50
CA ASN A 181 -15.00 -1.26 -7.68
C ASN A 181 -14.10 -1.11 -8.93
N TRP A 182 -12.90 -0.57 -8.77
CA TRP A 182 -11.98 -0.28 -9.88
C TRP A 182 -10.96 -1.38 -10.13
N TYR A 183 -10.73 -2.27 -9.17
CA TYR A 183 -9.82 -3.40 -9.30
C TYR A 183 -10.55 -4.72 -9.50
N THR A 184 -9.90 -5.69 -10.17
CA THR A 184 -10.46 -7.03 -10.41
C THR A 184 -10.64 -7.84 -9.12
N TRP A 185 -9.93 -7.51 -8.06
CA TRP A 185 -10.06 -8.11 -6.72
C TRP A 185 -11.06 -7.38 -5.81
N GLY A 186 -11.61 -6.24 -6.26
CA GLY A 186 -12.45 -5.37 -5.47
C GLY A 186 -13.94 -5.72 -5.52
N TRP A 187 -14.69 -4.85 -4.88
CA TRP A 187 -16.16 -4.89 -4.79
C TRP A 187 -16.80 -5.02 -6.18
N THR A 188 -17.81 -5.87 -6.30
CA THR A 188 -18.51 -6.25 -7.55
C THR A 188 -17.74 -7.20 -8.49
N HIS A 189 -16.43 -7.33 -8.38
CA HIS A 189 -15.61 -8.19 -9.23
C HIS A 189 -15.25 -9.50 -8.52
N THR A 190 -14.92 -9.43 -7.23
CA THR A 190 -14.56 -10.57 -6.41
C THR A 190 -15.46 -10.65 -5.18
N GLN A 191 -16.05 -11.84 -4.94
CA GLN A 191 -16.86 -12.06 -3.75
C GLN A 191 -16.01 -11.87 -2.48
N PRO A 192 -16.50 -11.18 -1.44
CA PRO A 192 -15.73 -10.92 -0.22
C PRO A 192 -15.11 -12.17 0.40
N ALA A 193 -15.87 -13.28 0.47
CA ALA A 193 -15.37 -14.52 1.02
C ALA A 193 -14.19 -15.11 0.22
N VAL A 194 -14.16 -14.92 -1.11
CA VAL A 194 -13.05 -15.37 -1.96
C VAL A 194 -11.82 -14.51 -1.74
N PHE A 195 -12.00 -13.19 -1.62
CA PHE A 195 -10.92 -12.27 -1.26
C PHE A 195 -10.30 -12.64 0.10
N VAL A 196 -11.14 -12.86 1.11
CA VAL A 196 -10.70 -13.24 2.46
C VAL A 196 -9.89 -14.54 2.42
N GLN A 197 -10.36 -15.57 1.68
CA GLN A 197 -9.62 -16.82 1.51
C GLN A 197 -8.26 -16.61 0.84
N ALA A 198 -8.20 -15.77 -0.21
CA ALA A 198 -6.93 -15.43 -0.87
C ALA A 198 -5.98 -14.69 0.09
N TRP A 199 -6.47 -13.71 0.84
CA TRP A 199 -5.68 -13.01 1.86
C TRP A 199 -5.08 -13.98 2.88
N GLN A 200 -5.93 -14.84 3.45
CA GLN A 200 -5.49 -15.82 4.44
C GLN A 200 -4.44 -16.78 3.86
N HIS A 201 -4.66 -17.24 2.62
CA HIS A 201 -3.73 -18.11 1.93
C HIS A 201 -2.36 -17.44 1.70
N VAL A 202 -2.33 -16.19 1.26
CA VAL A 202 -1.08 -15.41 1.11
C VAL A 202 -0.32 -15.36 2.44
N VAL A 203 -0.99 -14.99 3.53
CA VAL A 203 -0.36 -14.94 4.86
C VAL A 203 0.17 -16.30 5.30
N ASP A 204 -0.60 -17.37 5.06
CA ASP A 204 -0.22 -18.72 5.46
C ASP A 204 0.98 -19.24 4.67
N VAL A 205 1.09 -18.95 3.39
CA VAL A 205 2.28 -19.28 2.58
C VAL A 205 3.54 -18.58 3.10
N PHE A 206 3.45 -17.29 3.46
CA PHE A 206 4.56 -16.57 4.07
C PHE A 206 4.99 -17.19 5.40
N ARG A 207 4.03 -17.53 6.26
CA ARG A 207 4.28 -18.20 7.55
C ARG A 207 4.93 -19.57 7.37
N GLN A 208 4.41 -20.38 6.44
CA GLN A 208 4.97 -21.71 6.12
C GLN A 208 6.39 -21.60 5.57
N THR A 209 6.68 -20.55 4.80
CA THR A 209 8.01 -20.26 4.28
C THR A 209 8.94 -19.76 5.40
N GLY A 210 8.42 -19.29 6.52
CA GLY A 210 9.15 -18.68 7.63
C GLY A 210 9.58 -17.25 7.33
N ALA A 211 8.81 -16.52 6.51
CA ALA A 211 8.98 -15.09 6.27
C ALA A 211 8.25 -14.31 7.36
N ASP A 212 8.80 -14.36 8.58
CA ASP A 212 8.19 -13.78 9.78
C ASP A 212 8.44 -12.27 9.94
N ASN A 213 9.19 -11.66 9.01
CA ASN A 213 9.55 -10.24 9.02
C ASN A 213 8.52 -9.34 8.34
N VAL A 214 7.26 -9.78 8.23
CA VAL A 214 6.18 -9.04 7.57
C VAL A 214 5.22 -8.43 8.58
N THR A 215 4.94 -7.13 8.43
CA THR A 215 3.82 -6.43 9.06
C THR A 215 2.65 -6.45 8.08
N TRP A 216 1.60 -7.22 8.37
CA TRP A 216 0.44 -7.38 7.49
C TRP A 216 -0.48 -6.18 7.59
N LEU A 217 -0.66 -5.48 6.48
CA LEU A 217 -1.43 -4.24 6.36
C LEU A 217 -2.69 -4.48 5.54
N TRP A 218 -3.86 -4.44 6.18
CA TRP A 218 -5.15 -4.57 5.50
C TRP A 218 -5.62 -3.18 5.07
N THR A 219 -5.56 -2.89 3.76
CA THR A 219 -5.75 -1.56 3.19
C THR A 219 -7.15 -1.41 2.62
N VAL A 220 -7.94 -0.47 3.16
CA VAL A 220 -9.28 -0.14 2.70
C VAL A 220 -9.32 1.25 2.09
N ASN A 221 -10.11 1.43 1.04
CA ASN A 221 -10.49 2.76 0.56
C ASN A 221 -11.51 3.41 1.51
N ALA A 222 -11.54 4.73 1.53
CA ALA A 222 -12.52 5.49 2.28
C ALA A 222 -13.96 5.06 1.99
N VAL A 223 -14.76 4.90 3.03
CA VAL A 223 -16.14 4.45 2.90
C VAL A 223 -16.98 5.48 2.19
N SER A 224 -17.58 5.10 1.08
CA SER A 224 -18.50 5.92 0.30
C SER A 224 -19.75 5.15 -0.14
N SER A 225 -20.74 5.84 -0.71
CA SER A 225 -22.01 5.23 -1.11
C SER A 225 -21.92 4.30 -2.33
N GLY A 226 -20.76 4.22 -2.99
CA GLY A 226 -20.54 3.40 -4.19
C GLY A 226 -19.62 2.19 -3.95
N GLU A 227 -19.28 1.90 -2.69
CA GLU A 227 -18.31 0.90 -2.31
C GLU A 227 -18.92 -0.22 -1.47
N GLY A 228 -18.19 -1.35 -1.41
CA GLY A 228 -18.59 -2.49 -0.62
C GLY A 228 -18.37 -2.29 0.89
N PRO A 229 -19.13 -2.98 1.74
CA PRO A 229 -18.97 -2.90 3.18
C PRO A 229 -17.61 -3.53 3.59
N ILE A 230 -16.75 -2.73 4.21
CA ILE A 230 -15.39 -3.19 4.59
C ILE A 230 -15.40 -4.41 5.50
N ALA A 231 -16.43 -4.55 6.34
CA ALA A 231 -16.53 -5.68 7.29
C ALA A 231 -16.56 -7.05 6.60
N ASP A 232 -17.12 -7.12 5.38
CA ASP A 232 -17.23 -8.38 4.63
C ASP A 232 -15.88 -8.88 4.12
N TYR A 233 -14.89 -7.98 4.01
CA TYR A 233 -13.52 -8.26 3.55
C TYR A 233 -12.52 -8.46 4.70
N TRP A 234 -12.97 -8.47 5.95
CA TRP A 234 -12.08 -8.63 7.10
C TRP A 234 -11.52 -10.05 7.20
N PRO A 235 -10.20 -10.25 7.05
CA PRO A 235 -9.63 -11.59 7.03
C PRO A 235 -9.43 -12.21 8.42
N GLY A 236 -9.71 -11.46 9.47
CA GLY A 236 -9.55 -11.93 10.85
C GLY A 236 -8.31 -11.35 11.55
N ALA A 237 -8.40 -11.23 12.86
CA ALA A 237 -7.38 -10.56 13.69
C ALA A 237 -6.01 -11.24 13.65
N ASP A 238 -5.98 -12.55 13.40
CA ASP A 238 -4.74 -13.34 13.34
C ASP A 238 -3.97 -13.13 12.02
N TYR A 239 -4.63 -12.56 11.02
CA TYR A 239 -4.07 -12.34 9.68
C TYR A 239 -3.69 -10.88 9.42
N VAL A 240 -3.97 -9.96 10.34
CA VAL A 240 -3.72 -8.53 10.18
C VAL A 240 -2.93 -7.99 11.37
N THR A 241 -1.87 -7.25 11.06
CA THR A 241 -1.08 -6.51 12.08
C THR A 241 -1.59 -5.09 12.21
N TRP A 242 -1.71 -4.37 11.10
CA TRP A 242 -2.20 -3.00 10.99
C TRP A 242 -3.32 -2.90 9.96
N VAL A 243 -4.11 -1.85 10.05
CA VAL A 243 -5.08 -1.45 9.02
C VAL A 243 -4.55 -0.23 8.31
N ALA A 244 -4.70 -0.16 6.99
CA ALA A 244 -4.52 1.08 6.25
C ALA A 244 -5.88 1.65 5.78
N LEU A 245 -5.90 2.97 5.63
CA LEU A 245 -7.03 3.73 5.11
C LEU A 245 -6.52 4.70 4.06
N ASP A 246 -7.00 4.56 2.82
CA ASP A 246 -6.63 5.40 1.70
C ASP A 246 -7.74 6.41 1.44
N SER A 247 -7.40 7.69 1.47
CA SER A 247 -8.31 8.78 1.16
C SER A 247 -7.56 10.08 0.91
N TYR A 248 -8.16 10.95 0.12
CA TYR A 248 -7.55 12.19 -0.36
C TYR A 248 -8.46 13.39 -0.13
N TYR A 249 -7.87 14.57 -0.08
CA TYR A 249 -8.62 15.84 -0.05
C TYR A 249 -8.85 16.32 -1.48
N TYR A 250 -10.06 16.19 -1.96
CA TYR A 250 -10.44 16.52 -3.34
C TYR A 250 -11.06 17.90 -3.47
N TYR A 251 -11.72 18.41 -2.41
CA TYR A 251 -12.55 19.59 -2.45
C TYR A 251 -12.05 20.68 -1.49
N PRO A 252 -12.40 21.97 -1.77
CA PRO A 252 -11.96 23.10 -0.93
C PRO A 252 -12.43 23.06 0.52
N ASP A 253 -13.53 22.38 0.81
CA ASP A 253 -14.12 22.23 2.15
C ASP A 253 -13.72 20.93 2.85
N ASP A 254 -12.88 20.10 2.23
CA ASP A 254 -12.35 18.90 2.85
C ASP A 254 -11.49 19.25 4.06
N ASN A 255 -11.63 18.41 5.08
CA ASN A 255 -10.84 18.47 6.30
C ASN A 255 -10.67 17.05 6.84
N PHE A 256 -9.79 16.87 7.83
CA PHE A 256 -9.50 15.54 8.38
C PHE A 256 -10.75 14.77 8.82
N SER A 257 -11.70 15.46 9.46
CA SER A 257 -12.91 14.81 9.97
C SER A 257 -13.85 14.36 8.85
N SER A 258 -14.00 15.17 7.78
CA SER A 258 -14.83 14.80 6.63
C SER A 258 -14.20 13.69 5.80
N VAL A 259 -12.89 13.73 5.60
CA VAL A 259 -12.16 12.78 4.75
C VAL A 259 -11.99 11.41 5.43
N PHE A 260 -11.59 11.38 6.69
CA PHE A 260 -11.21 10.14 7.37
C PHE A 260 -12.19 9.68 8.45
N GLY A 261 -12.96 10.59 9.04
CA GLY A 261 -13.80 10.30 10.20
C GLY A 261 -14.77 9.16 10.02
N PRO A 262 -15.60 9.14 8.96
CA PRO A 262 -16.55 8.05 8.70
C PRO A 262 -15.85 6.69 8.54
N SER A 263 -14.73 6.65 7.84
CA SER A 263 -13.98 5.42 7.57
C SER A 263 -13.27 4.90 8.81
N ILE A 264 -12.67 5.78 9.61
CA ILE A 264 -12.11 5.40 10.92
C ILE A 264 -13.19 4.79 11.81
N ALA A 265 -14.38 5.40 11.86
CA ALA A 265 -15.50 4.88 12.64
C ALA A 265 -15.94 3.49 12.14
N ALA A 266 -16.02 3.28 10.82
CA ALA A 266 -16.34 1.98 10.22
C ALA A 266 -15.29 0.92 10.53
N ILE A 267 -14.00 1.23 10.40
CA ILE A 267 -12.90 0.34 10.76
C ILE A 267 -12.99 -0.08 12.24
N ARG A 268 -13.31 0.86 13.12
CA ARG A 268 -13.43 0.60 14.57
C ARG A 268 -14.61 -0.28 14.95
N GLN A 269 -15.62 -0.44 14.08
CA GLN A 269 -16.65 -1.46 14.25
C GLN A 269 -16.12 -2.87 13.92
N VAL A 270 -15.09 -2.98 13.10
CA VAL A 270 -14.50 -4.25 12.66
C VAL A 270 -13.35 -4.68 13.57
N THR A 271 -12.46 -3.74 13.93
CA THR A 271 -11.23 -4.07 14.63
C THR A 271 -10.66 -2.91 15.44
N SER A 272 -9.90 -3.26 16.50
CA SER A 272 -9.08 -2.31 17.29
C SER A 272 -7.63 -2.22 16.81
N LYS A 273 -7.25 -2.90 15.73
CA LYS A 273 -5.87 -2.86 15.20
C LYS A 273 -5.41 -1.42 14.94
N PRO A 274 -4.11 -1.13 15.07
CA PRO A 274 -3.55 0.19 14.77
C PRO A 274 -3.85 0.59 13.31
N ILE A 275 -4.14 1.88 13.08
CA ILE A 275 -4.45 2.40 11.74
C ILE A 275 -3.29 3.29 11.28
N LEU A 276 -2.83 3.05 10.06
CA LEU A 276 -2.00 3.92 9.23
C LEU A 276 -2.90 4.56 8.17
N ILE A 277 -2.71 5.81 7.81
CA ILE A 277 -3.23 6.29 6.53
C ILE A 277 -2.26 5.80 5.48
N GLY A 278 -2.68 4.82 4.66
CA GLY A 278 -1.85 4.13 3.67
C GLY A 278 -1.53 5.01 2.47
N GLU A 279 -2.53 5.82 2.06
CA GLU A 279 -2.37 6.82 1.03
C GLU A 279 -3.15 8.07 1.37
N THR A 280 -2.52 9.23 1.20
CA THR A 280 -3.21 10.52 1.25
C THR A 280 -2.39 11.61 0.57
N ALA A 281 -3.11 12.61 0.10
CA ALA A 281 -2.54 13.91 -0.24
C ALA A 281 -3.65 14.97 -0.18
N ILE A 282 -3.24 16.23 -0.19
CA ILE A 282 -4.16 17.36 -0.26
C ILE A 282 -3.96 18.00 -1.62
N GLY A 283 -4.99 18.02 -2.45
CA GLY A 283 -4.92 18.61 -3.77
C GLY A 283 -4.73 20.14 -3.72
N GLN A 284 -4.13 20.69 -4.74
CA GLN A 284 -3.91 22.14 -4.83
C GLN A 284 -5.23 22.92 -4.75
N VAL A 285 -6.30 22.40 -5.37
CA VAL A 285 -7.64 23.01 -5.31
C VAL A 285 -8.29 22.92 -3.92
N SER A 286 -7.82 22.01 -3.07
CA SER A 286 -8.29 21.82 -1.70
C SER A 286 -7.55 22.70 -0.69
N GLY A 287 -6.76 23.66 -1.14
CA GLY A 287 -6.02 24.57 -0.26
C GLY A 287 -4.92 23.86 0.53
N GLN A 288 -4.00 23.25 -0.19
CA GLN A 288 -2.93 22.39 0.31
C GLN A 288 -2.24 22.96 1.55
N ALA A 289 -1.72 24.18 1.47
CA ALA A 289 -1.02 24.85 2.57
C ALA A 289 -1.89 25.04 3.83
N ALA A 290 -3.18 25.33 3.66
CA ALA A 290 -4.11 25.59 4.76
C ALA A 290 -4.53 24.29 5.49
N ASN A 291 -4.65 23.17 4.75
CA ASN A 291 -5.16 21.92 5.28
C ASN A 291 -4.08 20.97 5.82
N ILE A 292 -2.81 21.12 5.43
CA ILE A 292 -1.69 20.32 5.94
C ILE A 292 -1.62 20.30 7.48
N PRO A 293 -1.68 21.43 8.21
CA PRO A 293 -1.65 21.40 9.68
C PRO A 293 -2.83 20.60 10.27
N GLY A 294 -4.00 20.66 9.62
CA GLY A 294 -5.18 19.91 10.02
C GLY A 294 -5.04 18.40 9.84
N LEU A 295 -4.37 17.96 8.77
CA LEU A 295 -4.04 16.54 8.54
C LEU A 295 -3.15 16.02 9.68
N PHE A 296 -2.04 16.69 9.97
CA PHE A 296 -1.12 16.28 11.04
C PHE A 296 -1.80 16.23 12.41
N ALA A 297 -2.56 17.28 12.75
CA ALA A 297 -3.32 17.34 13.99
C ALA A 297 -4.36 16.21 14.08
N GLY A 298 -5.08 15.95 12.99
CA GLY A 298 -6.08 14.90 12.92
C GLY A 298 -5.50 13.51 13.11
N VAL A 299 -4.39 13.20 12.45
CA VAL A 299 -3.65 11.93 12.62
C VAL A 299 -3.22 11.74 14.07
N SER A 300 -2.61 12.76 14.67
CA SER A 300 -2.15 12.74 16.07
C SER A 300 -3.32 12.56 17.05
N ASN A 301 -4.36 13.37 16.92
CA ASN A 301 -5.50 13.37 17.84
C ASN A 301 -6.33 12.07 17.75
N SER A 302 -6.38 11.46 16.57
CA SER A 302 -7.06 10.17 16.36
C SER A 302 -6.21 8.97 16.76
N GLY A 303 -4.98 9.18 17.20
CA GLY A 303 -4.07 8.14 17.66
C GLY A 303 -3.64 7.18 16.56
N LEU A 304 -3.55 7.66 15.32
CA LEU A 304 -3.10 6.88 14.18
C LEU A 304 -1.57 6.71 14.18
N LEU A 305 -1.08 5.74 13.44
CA LEU A 305 0.36 5.45 13.34
C LEU A 305 1.12 6.54 12.58
N GLY A 306 0.50 7.16 11.61
CA GLY A 306 1.07 8.15 10.71
C GLY A 306 0.34 8.13 9.38
N PHE A 307 1.01 8.57 8.32
CA PHE A 307 0.47 8.57 6.97
C PHE A 307 1.57 8.44 5.91
N VAL A 308 1.15 8.01 4.71
CA VAL A 308 1.96 7.99 3.50
C VAL A 308 1.44 9.08 2.55
N TRP A 309 2.31 10.02 2.19
CA TRP A 309 1.98 11.08 1.24
C TRP A 309 2.16 10.59 -0.19
N TYR A 310 1.14 10.79 -1.02
CA TYR A 310 1.17 10.47 -2.45
C TYR A 310 1.68 11.68 -3.23
N ASP A 311 2.97 11.71 -3.59
CA ASP A 311 3.64 12.89 -4.14
C ASP A 311 3.74 12.85 -5.67
N LEU A 312 2.61 12.67 -6.35
CA LEU A 312 2.54 12.62 -7.81
C LEU A 312 1.56 13.65 -8.39
N ALA A 313 1.82 14.05 -9.64
CA ALA A 313 0.84 14.76 -10.45
C ALA A 313 -0.07 13.75 -11.16
N GLN A 314 -1.34 13.78 -10.83
CA GLN A 314 -2.35 12.97 -11.48
C GLN A 314 -3.08 13.80 -12.54
N ASN A 315 -2.68 13.64 -13.80
CA ASN A 315 -3.14 14.48 -14.90
C ASN A 315 -4.35 13.92 -15.67
N TYR A 316 -5.00 12.88 -15.15
CA TYR A 316 -6.11 12.18 -15.78
C TYR A 316 -7.15 11.69 -14.76
N GLY A 317 -8.36 11.43 -15.24
CA GLY A 317 -9.49 11.02 -14.40
C GLY A 317 -10.33 12.19 -13.90
N ILE A 318 -11.33 11.92 -13.09
CA ILE A 318 -12.24 12.93 -12.52
C ILE A 318 -11.57 13.75 -11.40
N TYR A 319 -10.49 13.24 -10.86
CA TYR A 319 -9.74 13.82 -9.76
C TYR A 319 -8.40 14.41 -10.23
N HIS A 320 -8.39 15.07 -11.38
CA HIS A 320 -7.21 15.73 -11.92
C HIS A 320 -6.61 16.71 -10.93
N GLN A 321 -5.60 16.26 -10.18
CA GLN A 321 -4.91 17.10 -9.24
C GLN A 321 -3.40 16.85 -9.27
N ASP A 322 -2.66 17.89 -8.98
CA ASP A 322 -1.26 17.78 -8.61
C ASP A 322 -1.20 17.60 -7.09
N TRP A 323 -0.81 16.42 -6.65
CA TRP A 323 -0.68 16.07 -5.24
C TRP A 323 0.68 16.44 -4.66
N ARG A 324 1.63 16.80 -5.54
CA ARG A 324 3.00 17.12 -5.14
C ARG A 324 3.03 18.37 -4.27
N LEU A 325 3.96 18.37 -3.33
CA LEU A 325 4.28 19.54 -2.53
C LEU A 325 5.19 20.52 -3.28
N GLU A 326 5.96 20.02 -4.24
CA GLU A 326 6.87 20.81 -5.04
C GLU A 326 6.11 21.85 -5.87
N GLY A 327 6.59 23.09 -5.85
CA GLY A 327 5.97 24.20 -6.58
C GLY A 327 5.04 25.08 -5.73
N ASP A 328 4.58 24.64 -4.55
CA ASP A 328 3.89 25.48 -3.57
C ASP A 328 4.77 25.70 -2.32
N THR A 329 5.48 26.81 -2.29
CA THR A 329 6.36 27.16 -1.16
C THR A 329 5.61 27.32 0.16
N ASN A 330 4.31 27.68 0.14
CA ASN A 330 3.50 27.80 1.35
C ASN A 330 3.11 26.40 1.86
N ALA A 331 2.77 25.47 0.96
CA ALA A 331 2.51 24.07 1.32
C ALA A 331 3.74 23.40 1.92
N VAL A 332 4.91 23.58 1.30
CA VAL A 332 6.18 23.09 1.85
C VAL A 332 6.47 23.68 3.23
N ALA A 333 6.28 24.99 3.42
CA ALA A 333 6.48 25.62 4.72
C ALA A 333 5.51 25.09 5.79
N ALA A 334 4.23 24.92 5.43
CA ALA A 334 3.21 24.35 6.32
C ALA A 334 3.55 22.89 6.70
N PHE A 335 3.99 22.08 5.72
CA PHE A 335 4.38 20.69 5.97
C PHE A 335 5.59 20.61 6.91
N ARG A 336 6.64 21.39 6.66
CA ARG A 336 7.83 21.45 7.52
C ARG A 336 7.48 21.82 8.96
N ALA A 337 6.66 22.85 9.13
CA ALA A 337 6.24 23.30 10.45
C ALA A 337 5.41 22.23 11.19
N ALA A 338 4.46 21.59 10.48
CA ALA A 338 3.65 20.53 11.04
C ALA A 338 4.50 19.28 11.36
N ALA A 339 5.38 18.86 10.47
CA ALA A 339 6.28 17.73 10.71
C ALA A 339 7.18 17.96 11.94
N ALA A 340 7.73 19.16 12.10
CA ALA A 340 8.53 19.51 13.27
C ALA A 340 7.72 19.51 14.57
N ALA A 341 6.44 19.89 14.51
CA ALA A 341 5.57 19.98 15.70
C ALA A 341 5.04 18.59 16.15
N TYR A 342 4.73 17.71 15.20
CA TYR A 342 3.97 16.49 15.48
C TYR A 342 4.78 15.19 15.39
N LEU A 343 5.78 15.11 14.53
CA LEU A 343 6.60 13.92 14.42
C LEU A 343 7.68 13.93 15.50
N ASN A 344 7.63 12.97 16.41
CA ASN A 344 8.62 12.85 17.46
C ASN A 344 10.03 12.78 16.87
N SER A 345 10.92 13.66 17.34
CA SER A 345 12.34 13.72 16.96
C SER A 345 13.11 12.43 17.32
N ASP A 346 12.53 11.63 18.21
CA ASP A 346 13.11 10.39 18.74
C ASP A 346 12.34 9.16 18.27
N SER A 347 12.10 9.06 16.95
CA SER A 347 11.71 7.78 16.39
C SER A 347 12.92 6.84 16.50
N GLY A 348 13.06 6.17 17.64
CA GLY A 348 14.02 5.07 17.84
C GLY A 348 13.80 3.88 16.91
N LEU A 349 12.98 4.06 15.90
CA LEU A 349 12.73 3.20 14.75
C LEU A 349 14.01 2.94 13.95
N VAL A 350 14.77 3.97 13.63
CA VAL A 350 16.02 3.85 12.86
C VAL A 350 17.03 2.96 13.58
N ARG A 351 17.17 3.12 14.90
CA ARG A 351 18.11 2.30 15.68
C ARG A 351 17.70 0.83 15.86
N LYS A 352 16.39 0.50 15.73
CA LYS A 352 15.90 -0.89 15.79
C LYS A 352 15.89 -1.58 14.43
N LEU A 353 15.82 -0.81 13.34
CA LEU A 353 15.92 -1.34 11.99
C LEU A 353 17.37 -1.70 11.61
N ASP A 354 18.38 -1.08 12.24
CA ASP A 354 19.80 -1.35 12.03
C ASP A 354 20.30 -2.70 12.59
N ALA A 355 19.51 -3.37 13.41
CA ALA A 355 19.88 -4.65 13.95
C ALA A 355 19.26 -5.78 13.11
N PRO A 356 20.07 -6.67 12.49
CA PRO A 356 19.53 -7.89 11.93
C PRO A 356 18.80 -8.65 13.04
N VAL A 357 17.71 -9.32 12.68
CA VAL A 357 16.98 -10.19 13.61
C VAL A 357 17.96 -11.29 14.03
N THR A 358 18.71 -11.04 15.10
CA THR A 358 19.61 -12.03 15.67
C THR A 358 18.73 -13.06 16.37
N SER A 359 18.81 -14.31 15.90
CA SER A 359 18.35 -15.45 16.67
C SER A 359 19.01 -15.36 18.07
N ALA A 360 18.20 -15.26 19.10
CA ALA A 360 18.69 -15.44 20.45
C ALA A 360 19.30 -16.85 20.60
N PRO A 361 20.36 -17.00 21.41
CA PRO A 361 21.08 -18.24 21.57
C PRO A 361 20.23 -19.38 22.12
#